data_f03c901cf7e6fe794c6b2da31091ee90
#
_entry.id   f03c901cf7e6fe794c6b2da31091ee90
#
_cell.length_a   1.000
_cell.length_b   1.000
_cell.length_c   1.000
_cell.angle_alpha   90.00
_cell.angle_beta   90.00
_cell.angle_gamma   90.00
#
_symmetry.space_group_name_H-M   'P 1'
#
loop_
_entity.id
_entity.type
_entity.pdbx_description
1 polymer ?
#
loop_
_entity_poly.entity_id
_entity_poly.type
_entity_poly.pdbx_seq_one_letter_code
_entity_poly.pdbx_strand_id
1 'polypeptide(L)'
;MKTKALYTGSFDPLTNGHYNIIERASKLYDELTVGIIMNPAKKSLFSLQERKEMIEETMKPLGNVRADSFSGLLADYVNKNGFNVVVRGLRSSMDFEYEIQMAQMNARLFNEAVETVFLMTDPQSSFISSSVVKEVHSLGGSIEGLVPDEILRSMKALTEDRRML
;
A
#
# COMPACT_ATOMS: atom_id res chain seq x y z
N MET A 1 10.99 17.75 16.18
CA MET A 1 10.95 16.27 16.18
C MET A 1 10.41 15.84 14.82
N LYS A 2 11.10 14.96 14.10
CA LYS A 2 10.62 14.51 12.79
C LYS A 2 9.46 13.54 12.95
N THR A 3 8.40 13.76 12.19
CA THR A 3 7.21 12.88 12.18
C THR A 3 7.42 11.75 11.18
N LYS A 4 7.47 10.51 11.69
CA LYS A 4 7.60 9.30 10.88
C LYS A 4 6.24 8.61 10.72
N ALA A 5 5.77 8.51 9.50
CA ALA A 5 4.52 7.84 9.18
C ALA A 5 4.74 6.50 8.48
N LEU A 6 3.82 5.58 8.70
CA LEU A 6 3.79 4.27 8.06
C LEU A 6 2.46 4.09 7.33
N TYR A 7 2.49 3.82 6.05
CA TYR A 7 1.33 3.39 5.27
C TYR A 7 1.48 1.92 4.89
N THR A 8 0.54 1.08 5.28
CA THR A 8 0.68 -0.38 5.13
C THR A 8 -0.35 -0.99 4.20
N GLY A 9 0.05 -2.02 3.48
CA GLY A 9 -0.79 -2.83 2.63
C GLY A 9 -0.02 -3.99 1.99
N SER A 10 -0.72 -4.84 1.26
CA SER A 10 -0.07 -5.90 0.48
C SER A 10 0.49 -5.39 -0.85
N PHE A 11 -0.10 -4.34 -1.43
CA PHE A 11 0.34 -3.71 -2.67
C PHE A 11 0.67 -4.71 -3.79
N ASP A 12 -0.27 -5.58 -4.08
CA ASP A 12 -0.12 -6.66 -5.05
C ASP A 12 -1.20 -6.61 -6.17
N PRO A 13 -1.06 -5.68 -7.10
CA PRO A 13 -0.08 -4.60 -7.20
C PRO A 13 -0.48 -3.30 -6.48
N LEU A 14 0.45 -2.34 -6.44
CA LEU A 14 0.16 -0.93 -6.11
C LEU A 14 -0.82 -0.36 -7.15
N THR A 15 -1.83 0.38 -6.68
CA THR A 15 -2.84 1.01 -7.55
C THR A 15 -2.76 2.54 -7.49
N ASN A 16 -3.45 3.23 -8.39
CA ASN A 16 -3.55 4.69 -8.36
C ASN A 16 -4.24 5.20 -7.08
N GLY A 17 -5.14 4.41 -6.50
CA GLY A 17 -5.70 4.72 -5.18
C GLY A 17 -4.64 4.71 -4.07
N HIS A 18 -3.76 3.72 -4.05
CA HIS A 18 -2.62 3.68 -3.13
C HIS A 18 -1.65 4.84 -3.38
N TYR A 19 -1.32 5.11 -4.65
CA TYR A 19 -0.42 6.22 -5.00
C TYR A 19 -0.96 7.56 -4.51
N ASN A 20 -2.26 7.83 -4.69
CA ASN A 20 -2.90 9.05 -4.21
C ASN A 20 -2.75 9.24 -2.69
N ILE A 21 -2.97 8.19 -1.92
CA ILE A 21 -2.77 8.23 -0.47
C ILE A 21 -1.30 8.49 -0.12
N ILE A 22 -0.37 7.80 -0.77
CA ILE A 22 1.08 7.95 -0.52
C ILE A 22 1.54 9.36 -0.85
N GLU A 23 1.16 9.89 -2.01
CA GLU A 23 1.52 11.24 -2.43
C GLU A 23 1.02 12.30 -1.44
N ARG A 24 -0.21 12.16 -0.96
CA ARG A 24 -0.79 13.09 0.02
C ARG A 24 -0.16 12.94 1.39
N ALA A 25 0.07 11.72 1.85
CA ALA A 25 0.75 11.46 3.12
C ALA A 25 2.19 11.96 3.11
N SER A 26 2.90 11.86 1.97
CA SER A 26 4.27 12.36 1.86
C SER A 26 4.38 13.89 2.06
N LYS A 27 3.31 14.64 1.80
CA LYS A 27 3.23 16.09 2.03
C LYS A 27 2.88 16.46 3.48
N LEU A 28 2.35 15.50 4.26
CA LEU A 28 1.91 15.73 5.64
C LEU A 28 2.98 15.36 6.67
N TYR A 29 3.90 14.46 6.34
CA TYR A 29 4.87 13.89 7.26
C TYR A 29 6.30 14.07 6.76
N ASP A 30 7.27 14.19 7.68
CA ASP A 30 8.68 14.38 7.33
C ASP A 30 9.27 13.14 6.64
N GLU A 31 8.86 11.95 7.08
CA GLU A 31 9.27 10.67 6.53
C GLU A 31 8.06 9.75 6.39
N LEU A 32 7.89 9.13 5.23
CA LEU A 32 6.84 8.14 4.98
C LEU A 32 7.46 6.81 4.58
N THR A 33 7.09 5.75 5.28
CA THR A 33 7.42 4.37 4.89
C THR A 33 6.17 3.70 4.33
N VAL A 34 6.30 3.14 3.13
CA VAL A 34 5.30 2.24 2.55
C VAL A 34 5.67 0.83 2.98
N GLY A 35 4.94 0.29 3.95
CA GLY A 35 5.21 -1.01 4.57
C GLY A 35 4.43 -2.14 3.89
N ILE A 36 5.13 -3.03 3.19
CA ILE A 36 4.53 -4.18 2.52
C ILE A 36 4.34 -5.30 3.54
N ILE A 37 3.09 -5.64 3.84
CA ILE A 37 2.77 -6.74 4.74
C ILE A 37 2.82 -8.06 3.97
N MET A 38 3.62 -9.00 4.47
CA MET A 38 3.60 -10.38 4.00
C MET A 38 2.41 -11.11 4.60
N ASN A 39 1.55 -11.65 3.74
CA ASN A 39 0.50 -12.58 4.14
C ASN A 39 0.79 -13.96 3.54
N PRO A 40 1.32 -14.91 4.34
CA PRO A 40 1.69 -16.24 3.85
C PRO A 40 0.49 -17.06 3.36
N ALA A 41 -0.73 -16.72 3.80
CA ALA A 41 -1.95 -17.41 3.40
C ALA A 41 -2.48 -16.97 2.02
N LYS A 42 -1.96 -15.89 1.43
CA LYS A 42 -2.38 -15.38 0.13
C LYS A 42 -1.33 -15.66 -0.94
N LYS A 43 -1.77 -16.23 -2.07
CA LYS A 43 -0.95 -16.32 -3.26
C LYS A 43 -0.84 -14.94 -3.90
N SER A 44 0.33 -14.33 -3.81
CA SER A 44 0.63 -13.03 -4.42
C SER A 44 0.91 -13.17 -5.92
N LEU A 45 0.57 -12.13 -6.69
CA LEU A 45 0.89 -12.06 -8.11
C LEU A 45 2.38 -11.77 -8.32
N PHE A 46 2.92 -10.84 -7.51
CA PHE A 46 4.32 -10.47 -7.49
C PHE A 46 4.99 -10.94 -6.20
N SER A 47 6.25 -11.31 -6.28
CA SER A 47 7.08 -11.57 -5.12
C SER A 47 7.22 -10.31 -4.25
N LEU A 48 7.63 -10.49 -3.01
CA LEU A 48 7.87 -9.37 -2.10
C LEU A 48 8.92 -8.39 -2.64
N GLN A 49 9.99 -8.93 -3.22
CA GLN A 49 11.07 -8.14 -3.80
C GLN A 49 10.59 -7.32 -4.99
N GLU A 50 9.84 -7.92 -5.91
CA GLU A 50 9.26 -7.21 -7.07
C GLU A 50 8.33 -6.08 -6.62
N ARG A 51 7.46 -6.34 -5.63
CA ARG A 51 6.57 -5.29 -5.09
C ARG A 51 7.35 -4.13 -4.47
N LYS A 52 8.41 -4.42 -3.74
CA LYS A 52 9.28 -3.41 -3.15
C LYS A 52 9.95 -2.56 -4.22
N GLU A 53 10.58 -3.17 -5.21
CA GLU A 53 11.24 -2.49 -6.32
C GLU A 53 10.27 -1.61 -7.11
N MET A 54 9.09 -2.13 -7.45
CA MET A 54 8.05 -1.36 -8.14
C MET A 54 7.59 -0.14 -7.34
N ILE A 55 7.43 -0.29 -6.02
CA ILE A 55 7.04 0.83 -5.14
C ILE A 55 8.18 1.86 -5.09
N GLU A 56 9.42 1.43 -4.88
CA GLU A 56 10.58 2.33 -4.82
C GLU A 56 10.73 3.12 -6.12
N GLU A 57 10.58 2.45 -7.27
CA GLU A 57 10.66 3.11 -8.57
C GLU A 57 9.53 4.14 -8.75
N THR A 58 8.29 3.73 -8.45
CA THR A 58 7.11 4.60 -8.57
C THR A 58 7.21 5.83 -7.64
N MET A 59 7.82 5.68 -6.47
CA MET A 59 7.91 6.74 -5.45
C MET A 59 9.16 7.62 -5.57
N LYS A 60 10.06 7.36 -6.50
CA LYS A 60 11.29 8.19 -6.71
C LYS A 60 11.04 9.71 -6.74
N PRO A 61 9.95 10.22 -7.34
CA PRO A 61 9.65 11.64 -7.32
C PRO A 61 9.33 12.20 -5.92
N LEU A 62 9.00 11.32 -4.98
CA LEU A 62 8.65 11.69 -3.60
C LEU A 62 9.87 11.47 -2.71
N GLY A 63 10.69 12.49 -2.54
CA GLY A 63 12.02 12.37 -1.92
C GLY A 63 12.07 11.92 -0.45
N ASN A 64 10.93 11.89 0.26
CA ASN A 64 10.81 11.47 1.66
C ASN A 64 10.06 10.13 1.83
N VAL A 65 9.82 9.40 0.73
CA VAL A 65 9.12 8.10 0.75
C VAL A 65 10.11 6.96 0.52
N ARG A 66 9.98 5.90 1.30
CA ARG A 66 10.75 4.65 1.12
C ARG A 66 9.82 3.44 1.24
N ALA A 67 10.18 2.33 0.61
CA ALA A 67 9.51 1.06 0.79
C ALA A 67 10.27 0.17 1.78
N ASP A 68 9.51 -0.58 2.57
CA ASP A 68 10.03 -1.64 3.42
C ASP A 68 9.03 -2.79 3.48
N SER A 69 9.43 -3.91 4.04
CA SER A 69 8.57 -5.08 4.16
C SER A 69 8.68 -5.69 5.55
N PHE A 70 7.56 -6.22 6.03
CA PHE A 70 7.54 -6.88 7.32
C PHE A 70 6.52 -8.02 7.37
N SER A 71 6.66 -8.89 8.36
CA SER A 71 5.75 -9.97 8.68
C SER A 71 5.35 -9.91 10.15
N GLY A 72 4.25 -10.55 10.51
CA GLY A 72 3.75 -10.58 11.88
C GLY A 72 2.86 -9.38 12.21
N LEU A 73 2.85 -8.99 13.49
CA LEU A 73 1.99 -7.92 13.98
C LEU A 73 2.47 -6.54 13.51
N LEU A 74 1.54 -5.74 13.04
CA LEU A 74 1.80 -4.33 12.69
C LEU A 74 2.38 -3.57 13.90
N ALA A 75 1.84 -3.81 15.09
CA ALA A 75 2.28 -3.13 16.30
C ALA A 75 3.75 -3.41 16.63
N ASP A 76 4.23 -4.64 16.44
CA ASP A 76 5.63 -4.98 16.66
C ASP A 76 6.55 -4.22 15.71
N TYR A 77 6.15 -4.13 14.44
CA TYR A 77 6.92 -3.38 13.45
C TYR A 77 6.92 -1.88 13.74
N VAL A 78 5.78 -1.31 14.14
CA VAL A 78 5.64 0.10 14.53
C VAL A 78 6.51 0.42 15.74
N ASN A 79 6.41 -0.39 16.80
CA ASN A 79 7.16 -0.21 18.05
C ASN A 79 8.67 -0.27 17.81
N LYS A 80 9.12 -1.26 17.01
CA LYS A 80 10.55 -1.47 16.69
C LYS A 80 11.16 -0.31 15.91
N ASN A 81 10.40 0.32 15.02
CA ASN A 81 10.92 1.32 14.09
C ASN A 81 10.61 2.77 14.51
N GLY A 82 9.87 2.97 15.60
CA GLY A 82 9.58 4.29 16.17
C GLY A 82 8.74 5.18 15.23
N PHE A 83 7.68 4.60 14.65
CA PHE A 83 6.69 5.38 13.91
C PHE A 83 5.80 6.16 14.87
N ASN A 84 5.41 7.37 14.47
CA ASN A 84 4.48 8.22 15.22
C ASN A 84 3.05 8.11 14.70
N VAL A 85 2.91 7.76 13.41
CA VAL A 85 1.62 7.73 12.72
C VAL A 85 1.51 6.47 11.86
N VAL A 86 0.35 5.83 11.91
CA VAL A 86 -0.07 4.81 10.95
C VAL A 86 -1.14 5.42 10.05
N VAL A 87 -0.86 5.52 8.76
CA VAL A 87 -1.80 6.02 7.76
C VAL A 87 -2.60 4.85 7.20
N ARG A 88 -3.92 5.03 7.09
CA ARG A 88 -4.83 4.08 6.44
C ARG A 88 -5.68 4.80 5.41
N GLY A 89 -5.80 4.21 4.22
CA GLY A 89 -6.70 4.71 3.17
C GLY A 89 -8.12 4.19 3.37
N LEU A 90 -9.12 5.05 3.15
CA LEU A 90 -10.53 4.68 3.18
C LEU A 90 -11.17 4.93 1.82
N ARG A 91 -11.86 3.93 1.27
CA ARG A 91 -12.61 4.02 0.01
C ARG A 91 -14.12 4.09 0.22
N SER A 92 -14.60 3.43 1.27
CA SER A 92 -16.02 3.29 1.57
C SER A 92 -16.29 3.19 3.07
N SER A 93 -17.56 3.31 3.45
CA SER A 93 -17.99 3.09 4.83
C SER A 93 -17.73 1.66 5.33
N MET A 94 -17.79 0.66 4.43
CA MET A 94 -17.49 -0.74 4.79
C MET A 94 -16.01 -0.91 5.14
N ASP A 95 -15.11 -0.25 4.42
CA ASP A 95 -13.68 -0.24 4.78
C ASP A 95 -13.51 0.36 6.19
N PHE A 96 -14.25 1.43 6.51
CA PHE A 96 -14.11 2.15 7.78
C PHE A 96 -14.46 1.29 8.99
N GLU A 97 -15.50 0.49 8.94
CA GLU A 97 -15.89 -0.38 10.06
C GLU A 97 -14.77 -1.36 10.44
N TYR A 98 -14.17 -2.00 9.44
CA TYR A 98 -13.03 -2.89 9.67
C TYR A 98 -11.78 -2.14 10.13
N GLU A 99 -11.46 -1.03 9.49
CA GLU A 99 -10.25 -0.25 9.76
C GLU A 99 -10.27 0.37 11.16
N ILE A 100 -11.43 0.83 11.64
CA ILE A 100 -11.54 1.39 13.00
C ILE A 100 -11.35 0.30 14.07
N GLN A 101 -11.86 -0.91 13.87
CA GLN A 101 -11.63 -2.03 14.76
C GLN A 101 -10.14 -2.38 14.85
N MET A 102 -9.47 -2.44 13.71
CA MET A 102 -8.04 -2.72 13.66
C MET A 102 -7.21 -1.60 14.27
N ALA A 103 -7.58 -0.34 14.06
CA ALA A 103 -6.90 0.81 14.68
C ALA A 103 -7.01 0.78 16.20
N GLN A 104 -8.20 0.50 16.72
CA GLN A 104 -8.44 0.37 18.17
C GLN A 104 -7.68 -0.79 18.79
N MET A 105 -7.60 -1.93 18.10
CA MET A 105 -6.82 -3.09 18.57
C MET A 105 -5.32 -2.77 18.57
N ASN A 106 -4.80 -2.18 17.50
CA ASN A 106 -3.39 -1.82 17.40
C ASN A 106 -3.00 -0.76 18.43
N ALA A 107 -3.85 0.21 18.73
CA ALA A 107 -3.60 1.23 19.75
C ALA A 107 -3.32 0.62 21.15
N ARG A 108 -3.91 -0.53 21.46
CA ARG A 108 -3.61 -1.27 22.71
C ARG A 108 -2.24 -1.94 22.72
N LEU A 109 -1.66 -2.16 21.54
CA LEU A 109 -0.40 -2.90 21.36
C LEU A 109 0.79 -1.95 21.11
N PHE A 110 0.53 -0.68 20.81
CA PHE A 110 1.57 0.31 20.66
C PHE A 110 2.19 0.67 22.01
N ASN A 111 3.53 0.77 22.05
CA ASN A 111 4.27 1.11 23.27
C ASN A 111 4.21 2.59 23.61
N GLU A 112 4.03 3.45 22.60
CA GLU A 112 4.01 4.91 22.71
C GLU A 112 2.73 5.46 22.08
N ALA A 113 2.52 6.77 22.20
CA ALA A 113 1.41 7.46 21.54
C ALA A 113 1.62 7.45 20.02
N VAL A 114 1.07 6.43 19.38
CA VAL A 114 1.01 6.30 17.92
C VAL A 114 -0.43 6.53 17.49
N GLU A 115 -0.63 7.47 16.58
CA GLU A 115 -1.96 7.78 16.06
C GLU A 115 -2.22 7.05 14.74
N THR A 116 -3.45 6.56 14.58
CA THR A 116 -3.92 6.07 13.29
C THR A 116 -4.71 7.17 12.58
N VAL A 117 -4.24 7.57 11.42
CA VAL A 117 -4.85 8.62 10.60
C VAL A 117 -5.49 8.01 9.37
N PHE A 118 -6.75 8.32 9.15
CA PHE A 118 -7.49 7.88 7.97
C PHE A 118 -7.49 8.96 6.89
N LEU A 119 -7.05 8.61 5.69
CA LEU A 119 -7.13 9.47 4.51
C LEU A 119 -8.17 8.90 3.54
N MET A 120 -9.14 9.73 3.18
CA MET A 120 -10.11 9.37 2.16
C MET A 120 -9.42 9.24 0.80
N THR A 121 -9.65 8.13 0.12
CA THR A 121 -9.20 7.94 -1.27
C THR A 121 -9.93 8.93 -2.18
N ASP A 122 -9.24 9.44 -3.18
CA ASP A 122 -9.85 10.30 -4.21
C ASP A 122 -11.06 9.58 -4.82
N PRO A 123 -12.21 10.28 -5.01
CA PRO A 123 -13.41 9.70 -5.61
C PRO A 123 -13.17 9.00 -6.95
N GLN A 124 -12.24 9.51 -7.77
CA GLN A 124 -11.89 8.91 -9.06
C GLN A 124 -11.14 7.57 -8.91
N SER A 125 -10.58 7.29 -7.74
CA SER A 125 -9.83 6.06 -7.44
C SER A 125 -10.54 5.17 -6.40
N SER A 126 -11.70 5.55 -5.90
CA SER A 126 -12.38 4.85 -4.80
C SER A 126 -12.85 3.44 -5.16
N PHE A 127 -13.12 3.18 -6.44
CA PHE A 127 -13.51 1.86 -6.95
C PHE A 127 -12.32 0.94 -7.26
N ILE A 128 -11.09 1.46 -7.22
CA ILE A 128 -9.89 0.71 -7.59
C ILE A 128 -9.40 -0.10 -6.39
N SER A 129 -9.22 -1.41 -6.60
CA SER A 129 -8.53 -2.29 -5.66
C SER A 129 -7.54 -3.19 -6.40
N SER A 130 -6.52 -3.69 -5.70
CA SER A 130 -5.58 -4.65 -6.29
C SER A 130 -6.27 -5.91 -6.80
N SER A 131 -7.32 -6.37 -6.10
CA SER A 131 -8.10 -7.54 -6.53
C SER A 131 -8.83 -7.31 -7.84
N VAL A 132 -9.51 -6.16 -7.98
CA VAL A 132 -10.20 -5.78 -9.22
C VAL A 132 -9.20 -5.59 -10.36
N VAL A 133 -8.07 -4.95 -10.12
CA VAL A 133 -7.01 -4.79 -11.12
C VAL A 133 -6.50 -6.15 -11.62
N LYS A 134 -6.24 -7.09 -10.70
CA LYS A 134 -5.82 -8.46 -11.07
C LYS A 134 -6.87 -9.21 -11.86
N GLU A 135 -8.13 -9.09 -11.48
CA GLU A 135 -9.26 -9.73 -12.17
C GLU A 135 -9.39 -9.19 -13.60
N VAL A 136 -9.49 -7.88 -13.77
CA VAL A 136 -9.58 -7.24 -15.08
C VAL A 136 -8.41 -7.64 -15.98
N HIS A 137 -7.19 -7.58 -15.45
CA HIS A 137 -5.99 -7.97 -16.18
C HIS A 137 -6.02 -9.44 -16.61
N SER A 138 -6.41 -10.35 -15.71
CA SER A 138 -6.46 -11.79 -15.99
C SER A 138 -7.45 -12.15 -17.08
N LEU A 139 -8.50 -11.36 -17.25
CA LEU A 139 -9.53 -11.50 -18.28
C LEU A 139 -9.18 -10.74 -19.59
N GLY A 140 -7.98 -10.16 -19.69
CA GLY A 140 -7.52 -9.43 -20.87
C GLY A 140 -8.06 -8.00 -21.00
N GLY A 141 -8.68 -7.47 -19.94
CA GLY A 141 -9.15 -6.08 -19.90
C GLY A 141 -8.00 -5.08 -19.69
N SER A 142 -8.21 -3.84 -20.13
CA SER A 142 -7.26 -2.76 -19.91
C SER A 142 -7.27 -2.30 -18.44
N ILE A 143 -6.07 -2.13 -17.87
CA ILE A 143 -5.85 -1.56 -16.54
C ILE A 143 -5.15 -0.20 -16.59
N GLU A 144 -5.10 0.41 -17.77
CA GLU A 144 -4.60 1.78 -17.96
C GLU A 144 -5.44 2.76 -17.14
N GLY A 145 -4.75 3.69 -16.46
CA GLY A 145 -5.40 4.62 -15.53
C GLY A 145 -5.80 4.05 -14.17
N LEU A 146 -5.68 2.73 -13.95
CA LEU A 146 -5.96 2.09 -12.66
C LEU A 146 -4.70 1.92 -11.79
N VAL A 147 -3.55 1.85 -12.43
CA VAL A 147 -2.25 1.66 -11.80
C VAL A 147 -1.23 2.67 -12.34
N PRO A 148 -0.16 2.99 -11.59
CA PRO A 148 0.96 3.77 -12.11
C PRO A 148 1.63 3.10 -13.31
N ASP A 149 2.29 3.89 -14.16
CA ASP A 149 2.91 3.41 -15.41
C ASP A 149 3.93 2.30 -15.20
N GLU A 150 4.71 2.37 -14.11
CA GLU A 150 5.67 1.32 -13.76
C GLU A 150 4.98 -0.02 -13.50
N ILE A 151 3.90 0.02 -12.75
CA ILE A 151 3.07 -1.15 -12.45
C ILE A 151 2.42 -1.68 -13.73
N LEU A 152 1.93 -0.79 -14.59
CA LEU A 152 1.33 -1.17 -15.88
C LEU A 152 2.34 -1.95 -16.75
N ARG A 153 3.61 -1.47 -16.81
CA ARG A 153 4.68 -2.16 -17.55
C ARG A 153 4.93 -3.57 -17.00
N SER A 154 5.05 -3.69 -15.68
CA SER A 154 5.28 -4.98 -15.01
C SER A 154 4.12 -5.97 -15.22
N MET A 155 2.87 -5.48 -15.18
CA MET A 155 1.69 -6.29 -15.43
C MET A 155 1.63 -6.78 -16.89
N LYS A 156 1.97 -5.93 -17.86
CA LYS A 156 2.03 -6.32 -19.28
C LYS A 156 3.09 -7.38 -19.53
N ALA A 157 4.28 -7.28 -18.94
CA ALA A 157 5.34 -8.27 -19.06
C ALA A 157 4.91 -9.67 -18.58
N LEU A 158 4.16 -9.76 -17.49
CA LEU A 158 3.61 -11.05 -17.01
C LEU A 158 2.67 -11.73 -18.03
N THR A 159 1.97 -10.96 -18.83
CA THR A 159 1.07 -11.51 -19.85
C THR A 159 1.85 -12.06 -21.03
N GLU A 160 2.94 -11.40 -21.42
CA GLU A 160 3.81 -11.82 -22.51
C GLU A 160 4.53 -13.13 -22.15
N ASP A 161 5.08 -13.25 -20.95
CA ASP A 161 5.73 -14.46 -20.45
C ASP A 161 4.78 -15.67 -20.43
N ARG A 162 3.52 -15.46 -20.05
CA ARG A 162 2.49 -16.52 -20.02
C ARG A 162 2.02 -16.96 -21.40
N ARG A 163 2.20 -16.14 -22.43
CA ARG A 163 1.88 -16.51 -23.82
C ARG A 163 2.99 -17.28 -24.52
N MET A 164 4.20 -17.25 -23.96
CA MET A 164 5.37 -17.95 -24.50
C MET A 164 5.57 -19.35 -23.90
N LEU A 165 4.78 -19.73 -22.90
CA LEU A 165 4.72 -21.06 -22.28
C LEU A 165 3.49 -21.85 -22.74
#